data_b7e49a5dcd019049b5adbaa7a27b9438
#
_entry.id   b7e49a5dcd019049b5adbaa7a27b9438
#
_cell.length_a   1.000
_cell.length_b   1.000
_cell.length_c   1.000
_cell.angle_alpha   90.00
_cell.angle_beta   90.00
_cell.angle_gamma   90.00
#
_symmetry.space_group_name_H-M   'P 1'
#
loop_
_entity.id
_entity.type
_entity.pdbx_description
1 polymer ?
#
loop_
_entity_poly.entity_id
_entity_poly.type
_entity_poly.pdbx_seq_one_letter_code
_entity_poly.pdbx_strand_id
1 'polypeptide(L)'
;MNRKIRTWVEISLNDLEHNYREISGRLPDGCQMLGVCKANAYGHGAVRVAQRLQRAGCQWVAVNCYDEAEELRAAGVTMNILLLGPQSAHIAVDLATLGVTQAVGSIEYARELNRFLAGTGLRLNAHMKLETGMGRTGFDVHDDSHLDEMIEALSLPHLNFTGVFTHFAVSDENGDPYTQLQFSRFTHAIERMEQATGHHFAIRHCANSGAVINYPEMHLDMVRPGLLLYGVFPAKETGGLDLRPAMSLYSRVSEVTHHHAGDTISYGRTFTCPRDMRLAVLPVGYADGLLRSLSGKGDVLLHGKRAPQVGRICMDMCMVDVTDIPEVQPGDVATIFGRDLSVAEQAEKAGTIPYELLCAMSQRVQRVYID
;
A
#
# COMPACT_ATOMS: atom_id res chain seq x y z
N MET A 1 -17.94 17.83 -13.77
CA MET A 1 -16.81 16.96 -14.15
C MET A 1 -16.35 17.27 -15.58
N ASN A 2 -15.04 17.35 -15.82
CA ASN A 2 -14.52 17.71 -17.15
C ASN A 2 -14.81 16.59 -18.16
N ARG A 3 -15.64 16.85 -19.18
CA ARG A 3 -16.02 15.88 -20.22
C ARG A 3 -14.84 15.39 -21.10
N LYS A 4 -13.66 16.02 -20.98
CA LYS A 4 -12.45 15.62 -21.72
C LYS A 4 -11.70 14.46 -21.08
N ILE A 5 -12.04 14.08 -19.83
CA ILE A 5 -11.37 12.98 -19.13
C ILE A 5 -12.02 11.68 -19.58
N ARG A 6 -11.23 10.79 -20.18
CA ARG A 6 -11.66 9.48 -20.68
C ARG A 6 -11.72 8.41 -19.58
N THR A 7 -10.65 8.39 -18.74
CA THR A 7 -10.45 7.44 -17.64
C THR A 7 -9.79 8.18 -16.48
N TRP A 8 -10.26 7.94 -15.25
CA TRP A 8 -9.78 8.62 -14.05
C TRP A 8 -9.98 7.77 -12.80
N VAL A 9 -9.20 8.06 -11.78
CA VAL A 9 -9.51 7.59 -10.42
C VAL A 9 -10.04 8.75 -9.60
N GLU A 10 -11.10 8.51 -8.85
CA GLU A 10 -11.56 9.38 -7.77
C GLU A 10 -10.95 8.92 -6.46
N ILE A 11 -10.35 9.85 -5.72
CA ILE A 11 -9.76 9.62 -4.42
C ILE A 11 -10.56 10.39 -3.38
N SER A 12 -11.32 9.69 -2.55
CA SER A 12 -12.07 10.29 -1.45
C SER A 12 -11.16 10.51 -0.25
N LEU A 13 -10.82 11.77 -0.01
CA LEU A 13 -10.02 12.16 1.16
C LEU A 13 -10.83 12.05 2.45
N ASN A 14 -12.15 12.22 2.38
CA ASN A 14 -13.03 12.02 3.55
C ASN A 14 -13.12 10.54 3.94
N ASP A 15 -13.20 9.60 2.98
CA ASP A 15 -13.19 8.17 3.28
C ASP A 15 -11.81 7.74 3.83
N LEU A 16 -10.71 8.30 3.31
CA LEU A 16 -9.37 8.09 3.87
C LEU A 16 -9.28 8.54 5.33
N GLU A 17 -9.79 9.75 5.65
CA GLU A 17 -9.81 10.26 7.03
C GLU A 17 -10.74 9.45 7.93
N HIS A 18 -11.89 9.02 7.41
CA HIS A 18 -12.79 8.12 8.12
C HIS A 18 -12.07 6.82 8.50
N ASN A 19 -11.39 6.18 7.55
CA ASN A 19 -10.64 4.96 7.80
C ASN A 19 -9.53 5.18 8.86
N TYR A 20 -8.81 6.30 8.74
CA TYR A 20 -7.81 6.68 9.74
C TYR A 20 -8.43 6.76 11.15
N ARG A 21 -9.56 7.46 11.30
CA ARG A 21 -10.25 7.64 12.58
C ARG A 21 -10.82 6.33 13.11
N GLU A 22 -11.39 5.50 12.24
CA GLU A 22 -11.94 4.20 12.57
C GLU A 22 -10.87 3.26 13.12
N ILE A 23 -9.71 3.19 12.47
CA ILE A 23 -8.57 2.39 12.94
C ILE A 23 -8.02 2.98 14.25
N SER A 24 -7.75 4.29 14.29
CA SER A 24 -7.17 4.94 15.47
C SER A 24 -8.03 4.80 16.70
N GLY A 25 -9.36 4.85 16.55
CA GLY A 25 -10.32 4.70 17.64
C GLY A 25 -10.36 3.31 18.29
N ARG A 26 -9.71 2.32 17.65
CA ARG A 26 -9.59 0.93 18.14
C ARG A 26 -8.23 0.63 18.77
N LEU A 27 -7.27 1.54 18.65
CA LEU A 27 -5.94 1.33 19.22
C LEU A 27 -5.96 1.59 20.75
N PRO A 28 -5.12 0.87 21.50
CA PRO A 28 -4.91 1.18 22.92
C PRO A 28 -4.40 2.61 23.13
N ASP A 29 -4.68 3.17 24.31
CA ASP A 29 -4.14 4.47 24.70
C ASP A 29 -2.61 4.51 24.57
N GLY A 30 -2.11 5.54 23.90
CA GLY A 30 -0.68 5.73 23.65
C GLY A 30 -0.15 5.00 22.41
N CYS A 31 -0.89 4.06 21.82
CA CYS A 31 -0.48 3.42 20.57
C CYS A 31 -0.66 4.37 19.39
N GLN A 32 0.43 4.62 18.66
CA GLN A 32 0.44 5.52 17.52
C GLN A 32 0.06 4.78 16.22
N MET A 33 -0.39 5.55 15.23
CA MET A 33 -0.56 5.01 13.88
C MET A 33 0.45 5.63 12.92
N LEU A 34 1.15 4.77 12.17
CA LEU A 34 2.01 5.12 11.06
C LEU A 34 1.28 4.82 9.76
N GLY A 35 0.86 5.87 9.03
CA GLY A 35 0.20 5.73 7.74
C GLY A 35 1.19 5.31 6.66
N VAL A 36 0.99 4.15 6.02
CA VAL A 36 1.91 3.68 4.98
C VAL A 36 1.57 4.33 3.65
N CYS A 37 2.43 5.26 3.18
CA CYS A 37 2.23 6.09 1.98
C CYS A 37 3.21 5.77 0.84
N LYS A 38 3.99 4.69 0.91
CA LYS A 38 4.91 4.26 -0.17
C LYS A 38 4.17 3.94 -1.47
N ALA A 39 4.91 3.86 -2.58
CA ALA A 39 4.37 3.60 -3.91
C ALA A 39 3.24 4.60 -4.27
N ASN A 40 3.53 5.89 -4.07
CA ASN A 40 2.57 6.98 -4.29
C ASN A 40 1.27 6.75 -3.49
N ALA A 41 1.39 6.38 -2.20
CA ALA A 41 0.27 6.01 -1.34
C ALA A 41 -0.60 4.90 -1.96
N TYR A 42 0.01 3.81 -2.40
CA TYR A 42 -0.65 2.74 -3.15
C TYR A 42 -1.47 3.29 -4.34
N GLY A 43 -0.88 4.22 -5.10
CA GLY A 43 -1.53 4.83 -6.26
C GLY A 43 -2.51 5.99 -5.95
N HIS A 44 -2.81 6.28 -4.68
CA HIS A 44 -3.78 7.31 -4.28
C HIS A 44 -3.22 8.75 -4.35
N GLY A 45 -1.90 8.94 -4.50
CA GLY A 45 -1.25 10.25 -4.49
C GLY A 45 -0.69 10.61 -3.12
N ALA A 46 0.60 10.32 -2.90
CA ALA A 46 1.26 10.37 -1.59
C ALA A 46 1.14 11.75 -0.91
N VAL A 47 1.34 12.83 -1.65
CA VAL A 47 1.27 14.20 -1.12
C VAL A 47 -0.10 14.51 -0.53
N ARG A 48 -1.19 14.26 -1.29
CA ARG A 48 -2.54 14.59 -0.84
C ARG A 48 -2.98 13.70 0.33
N VAL A 49 -2.62 12.42 0.29
CA VAL A 49 -2.86 11.46 1.35
C VAL A 49 -2.13 11.87 2.64
N ALA A 50 -0.83 12.13 2.57
CA ALA A 50 -0.03 12.53 3.71
C ALA A 50 -0.52 13.85 4.34
N GLN A 51 -0.84 14.86 3.51
CA GLN A 51 -1.41 16.12 3.99
C GLN A 51 -2.76 15.94 4.69
N ARG A 52 -3.62 15.01 4.19
CA ARG A 52 -4.90 14.71 4.85
C ARG A 52 -4.68 14.01 6.18
N LEU A 53 -3.79 13.02 6.23
CA LEU A 53 -3.42 12.32 7.48
C LEU A 53 -2.83 13.29 8.52
N GLN A 54 -1.95 14.20 8.10
CA GLN A 54 -1.38 15.22 8.98
C GLN A 54 -2.47 16.10 9.60
N ARG A 55 -3.44 16.57 8.80
CA ARG A 55 -4.59 17.34 9.30
C ARG A 55 -5.48 16.55 10.24
N ALA A 56 -5.59 15.24 10.02
CA ALA A 56 -6.35 14.34 10.88
C ALA A 56 -5.65 14.03 12.22
N GLY A 57 -4.37 14.46 12.38
CA GLY A 57 -3.59 14.27 13.62
C GLY A 57 -2.61 13.10 13.57
N CYS A 58 -2.43 12.45 12.43
CA CYS A 58 -1.41 11.42 12.24
C CYS A 58 -0.02 12.03 12.46
N GLN A 59 0.84 11.34 13.21
CA GLN A 59 2.18 11.83 13.53
C GLN A 59 3.28 11.16 12.72
N TRP A 60 3.00 10.01 12.10
CA TRP A 60 3.96 9.22 11.36
C TRP A 60 3.42 8.78 10.01
N VAL A 61 4.28 8.84 9.00
CA VAL A 61 4.07 8.17 7.71
C VAL A 61 5.28 7.31 7.36
N ALA A 62 5.05 6.28 6.57
CA ALA A 62 6.13 5.46 6.03
C ALA A 62 6.13 5.49 4.50
N VAL A 63 7.31 5.64 3.96
CA VAL A 63 7.61 5.51 2.54
C VAL A 63 8.74 4.50 2.34
N ASN A 64 9.10 4.18 1.10
CA ASN A 64 10.12 3.17 0.86
C ASN A 64 11.49 3.73 0.50
N CYS A 65 11.56 4.88 -0.16
CA CYS A 65 12.79 5.45 -0.68
C CYS A 65 12.92 6.96 -0.40
N TYR A 66 14.14 7.47 -0.60
CA TYR A 66 14.48 8.88 -0.38
C TYR A 66 13.61 9.82 -1.21
N ASP A 67 13.42 9.54 -2.51
CA ASP A 67 12.65 10.40 -3.42
C ASP A 67 11.20 10.60 -2.95
N GLU A 68 10.56 9.53 -2.44
CA GLU A 68 9.22 9.62 -1.86
C GLU A 68 9.19 10.51 -0.60
N ALA A 69 10.23 10.43 0.24
CA ALA A 69 10.32 11.27 1.44
C ALA A 69 10.60 12.74 1.09
N GLU A 70 11.47 12.97 0.11
CA GLU A 70 11.79 14.31 -0.41
C GLU A 70 10.54 14.98 -1.00
N GLU A 71 9.76 14.26 -1.81
CA GLU A 71 8.48 14.74 -2.36
C GLU A 71 7.52 15.18 -1.24
N LEU A 72 7.39 14.38 -0.19
CA LEU A 72 6.53 14.72 0.96
C LEU A 72 7.03 15.97 1.69
N ARG A 73 8.34 16.08 1.94
CA ARG A 73 8.93 17.25 2.59
C ARG A 73 8.77 18.51 1.76
N ALA A 74 9.03 18.42 0.44
CA ALA A 74 8.82 19.54 -0.51
C ALA A 74 7.37 20.01 -0.54
N ALA A 75 6.42 19.11 -0.31
CA ALA A 75 4.99 19.42 -0.20
C ALA A 75 4.55 19.94 1.18
N GLY A 76 5.47 20.18 2.11
CA GLY A 76 5.19 20.74 3.44
C GLY A 76 4.68 19.72 4.48
N VAL A 77 4.90 18.43 4.26
CA VAL A 77 4.60 17.40 5.28
C VAL A 77 5.65 17.49 6.39
N THR A 78 5.19 17.70 7.63
CA THR A 78 6.04 17.86 8.81
C THR A 78 6.02 16.65 9.76
N MET A 79 5.15 15.67 9.49
CA MET A 79 5.10 14.41 10.25
C MET A 79 6.45 13.70 10.22
N ASN A 80 6.68 12.82 11.21
CA ASN A 80 7.80 11.90 11.15
C ASN A 80 7.68 10.98 9.92
N ILE A 81 8.78 10.76 9.21
CA ILE A 81 8.81 9.89 8.03
C ILE A 81 9.76 8.73 8.32
N LEU A 82 9.23 7.49 8.26
CA LEU A 82 10.04 6.28 8.32
C LEU A 82 10.31 5.75 6.91
N LEU A 83 11.58 5.65 6.55
CA LEU A 83 12.02 4.95 5.34
C LEU A 83 12.12 3.45 5.63
N LEU A 84 11.25 2.65 5.02
CA LEU A 84 11.15 1.20 5.25
C LEU A 84 12.22 0.40 4.51
N GLY A 85 12.67 0.91 3.35
CA GLY A 85 13.71 0.28 2.54
C GLY A 85 15.11 0.82 2.87
N PRO A 86 16.15 -0.02 2.76
CA PRO A 86 17.52 0.47 2.85
C PRO A 86 17.81 1.44 1.70
N GLN A 87 18.54 2.52 2.03
CA GLN A 87 19.02 3.49 1.06
C GLN A 87 20.53 3.31 0.88
N SER A 88 21.09 3.92 -0.18
CA SER A 88 22.55 4.00 -0.26
C SER A 88 23.12 4.76 0.95
N ALA A 89 24.11 4.21 1.64
CA ALA A 89 24.72 4.88 2.76
C ALA A 89 25.44 6.19 2.35
N HIS A 90 25.74 6.38 1.07
CA HIS A 90 26.32 7.62 0.53
C HIS A 90 25.44 8.84 0.72
N ILE A 91 24.12 8.68 0.86
CA ILE A 91 23.17 9.78 1.12
C ILE A 91 22.83 9.93 2.61
N ALA A 92 23.64 9.39 3.51
CA ALA A 92 23.37 9.48 4.96
C ALA A 92 23.20 10.91 5.45
N VAL A 93 23.98 11.85 4.89
CA VAL A 93 23.89 13.29 5.20
C VAL A 93 22.57 13.88 4.73
N ASP A 94 22.12 13.50 3.53
CA ASP A 94 20.85 13.96 2.97
C ASP A 94 19.69 13.40 3.80
N LEU A 95 19.73 12.11 4.19
CA LEU A 95 18.73 11.49 5.07
C LEU A 95 18.62 12.24 6.41
N ALA A 96 19.76 12.53 7.04
CA ALA A 96 19.78 13.25 8.31
C ALA A 96 19.29 14.70 8.17
N THR A 97 19.66 15.38 7.07
CA THR A 97 19.24 16.77 6.77
C THR A 97 17.75 16.86 6.47
N LEU A 98 17.20 15.85 5.75
CA LEU A 98 15.77 15.77 5.45
C LEU A 98 14.91 15.46 6.70
N GLY A 99 15.58 15.08 7.81
CA GLY A 99 14.91 14.78 9.08
C GLY A 99 14.01 13.55 8.98
N VAL A 100 14.47 12.51 8.30
CA VAL A 100 13.79 11.22 8.22
C VAL A 100 14.35 10.22 9.24
N THR A 101 13.60 9.17 9.50
CA THR A 101 14.03 8.01 10.27
C THR A 101 14.31 6.86 9.31
N GLN A 102 15.51 6.27 9.36
CA GLN A 102 15.93 5.20 8.47
C GLN A 102 15.77 3.83 9.11
N ALA A 103 15.19 2.86 8.40
CA ALA A 103 15.23 1.46 8.80
C ALA A 103 16.64 0.90 8.60
N VAL A 104 17.23 0.34 9.66
CA VAL A 104 18.57 -0.25 9.66
C VAL A 104 18.45 -1.73 10.02
N GLY A 105 18.87 -2.61 9.11
CA GLY A 105 18.66 -4.05 9.23
C GLY A 105 19.93 -4.90 9.14
N SER A 106 21.14 -4.29 9.15
CA SER A 106 22.41 -5.01 9.29
C SER A 106 23.49 -4.12 9.90
N ILE A 107 24.49 -4.74 10.47
CA ILE A 107 25.62 -4.03 11.08
C ILE A 107 26.49 -3.34 10.03
N GLU A 108 26.66 -3.95 8.85
CA GLU A 108 27.43 -3.36 7.75
C GLU A 108 26.80 -2.03 7.32
N TYR A 109 25.46 -2.03 7.14
CA TYR A 109 24.74 -0.82 6.77
C TYR A 109 24.80 0.24 7.87
N ALA A 110 24.69 -0.15 9.13
CA ALA A 110 24.82 0.75 10.27
C ALA A 110 26.23 1.40 10.33
N ARG A 111 27.29 0.60 10.16
CA ARG A 111 28.69 1.08 10.12
C ARG A 111 28.91 2.06 8.96
N GLU A 112 28.39 1.78 7.78
CA GLU A 112 28.50 2.67 6.62
C GLU A 112 27.80 4.01 6.85
N LEU A 113 26.53 4.00 7.30
CA LEU A 113 25.81 5.22 7.65
C LEU A 113 26.59 6.04 8.68
N ASN A 114 27.04 5.40 9.77
CA ASN A 114 27.83 6.05 10.80
C ASN A 114 29.14 6.65 10.24
N ARG A 115 29.82 5.96 9.34
CA ARG A 115 31.06 6.43 8.70
C ARG A 115 30.81 7.68 7.84
N PHE A 116 29.73 7.71 7.05
CA PHE A 116 29.39 8.88 6.21
C PHE A 116 28.94 10.09 7.02
N LEU A 117 28.39 9.89 8.22
CA LEU A 117 28.00 10.96 9.11
C LEU A 117 29.17 11.51 9.96
N ALA A 118 30.29 10.75 10.05
CA ALA A 118 31.43 11.16 10.85
C ALA A 118 31.99 12.52 10.39
N GLY A 119 32.22 13.42 11.35
CA GLY A 119 32.73 14.77 11.10
C GLY A 119 31.71 15.78 10.58
N THR A 120 30.47 15.38 10.30
CA THR A 120 29.42 16.31 9.82
C THR A 120 28.67 17.05 10.93
N GLY A 121 28.78 16.57 12.17
CA GLY A 121 27.96 17.06 13.29
C GLY A 121 26.51 16.57 13.28
N LEU A 122 26.09 15.80 12.29
CA LEU A 122 24.74 15.27 12.17
C LEU A 122 24.60 13.89 12.85
N ARG A 123 23.37 13.60 13.25
CA ARG A 123 22.93 12.26 13.69
C ARG A 123 21.68 11.87 12.89
N LEU A 124 21.61 10.61 12.50
CA LEU A 124 20.46 10.06 11.78
C LEU A 124 19.57 9.28 12.76
N ASN A 125 18.28 9.63 12.80
CA ASN A 125 17.31 8.80 13.50
C ASN A 125 17.15 7.46 12.76
N ALA A 126 17.07 6.38 13.51
CA ALA A 126 16.97 5.04 12.98
C ALA A 126 15.94 4.21 13.74
N HIS A 127 15.25 3.33 13.03
CA HIS A 127 14.55 2.20 13.61
C HIS A 127 15.27 0.90 13.25
N MET A 128 15.59 0.10 14.24
CA MET A 128 16.22 -1.20 14.04
C MET A 128 15.20 -2.15 13.42
N LYS A 129 15.55 -2.76 12.29
CA LYS A 129 14.70 -3.75 11.63
C LYS A 129 15.19 -5.16 11.98
N LEU A 130 14.30 -5.96 12.58
CA LEU A 130 14.56 -7.34 12.93
C LEU A 130 13.92 -8.30 11.92
N GLU A 131 14.66 -9.33 11.51
CA GLU A 131 14.17 -10.42 10.67
C GLU A 131 13.75 -11.59 11.56
N THR A 132 12.44 -11.76 11.69
CA THR A 132 11.82 -12.75 12.56
C THR A 132 11.23 -13.94 11.83
N GLY A 133 11.31 -13.95 10.48
CA GLY A 133 10.76 -15.01 9.64
C GLY A 133 10.05 -14.52 8.38
N MET A 134 10.17 -13.25 8.01
CA MET A 134 9.66 -12.75 6.72
C MET A 134 10.58 -13.15 5.56
N GLY A 135 11.87 -13.40 5.84
CA GLY A 135 12.87 -13.78 4.83
C GLY A 135 13.22 -12.67 3.86
N ARG A 136 13.27 -11.40 4.32
CA ARG A 136 13.45 -10.25 3.42
C ARG A 136 14.60 -9.34 3.80
N THR A 137 14.54 -8.69 4.94
CA THR A 137 15.54 -7.75 5.45
C THR A 137 15.46 -7.67 6.97
N GLY A 138 16.58 -7.36 7.64
CA GLY A 138 16.66 -7.18 9.09
C GLY A 138 17.80 -7.95 9.71
N PHE A 139 18.19 -7.58 10.93
CA PHE A 139 19.05 -8.40 11.75
C PHE A 139 18.37 -9.74 12.02
N ASP A 140 19.03 -10.84 11.77
CA ASP A 140 18.49 -12.17 12.04
C ASP A 140 18.35 -12.38 13.55
N VAL A 141 17.16 -12.75 13.99
CA VAL A 141 16.83 -12.99 15.40
C VAL A 141 16.16 -14.36 15.60
N HIS A 142 16.51 -15.34 14.75
CA HIS A 142 16.06 -16.71 14.96
C HIS A 142 16.69 -17.33 16.22
N ASP A 143 17.88 -16.85 16.58
CA ASP A 143 18.60 -17.12 17.82
C ASP A 143 19.46 -15.90 18.23
N ASP A 144 20.29 -16.05 19.26
CA ASP A 144 21.14 -14.96 19.78
C ASP A 144 22.47 -14.78 19.02
N SER A 145 22.70 -15.46 17.91
CA SER A 145 24.00 -15.45 17.19
C SER A 145 24.41 -14.07 16.67
N HIS A 146 23.45 -13.19 16.38
CA HIS A 146 23.67 -11.83 15.90
C HIS A 146 23.45 -10.74 16.98
N LEU A 147 23.33 -11.13 18.26
CA LEU A 147 23.09 -10.16 19.35
C LEU A 147 24.22 -9.12 19.47
N ASP A 148 25.47 -9.55 19.33
CA ASP A 148 26.64 -8.66 19.40
C ASP A 148 26.63 -7.60 18.29
N GLU A 149 26.16 -7.93 17.10
CA GLU A 149 26.04 -7.00 15.97
C GLU A 149 24.97 -5.92 16.27
N MET A 150 23.85 -6.31 16.86
CA MET A 150 22.78 -5.38 17.26
C MET A 150 23.25 -4.46 18.38
N ILE A 151 23.99 -4.97 19.38
CA ILE A 151 24.60 -4.19 20.46
C ILE A 151 25.61 -3.20 19.88
N GLU A 152 26.47 -3.63 18.96
CA GLU A 152 27.40 -2.73 18.26
C GLU A 152 26.66 -1.62 17.52
N ALA A 153 25.61 -1.96 16.76
CA ALA A 153 24.83 -0.96 16.03
C ALA A 153 24.24 0.12 16.97
N LEU A 154 23.73 -0.28 18.14
CA LEU A 154 23.22 0.65 19.16
C LEU A 154 24.31 1.59 19.74
N SER A 155 25.57 1.19 19.69
CA SER A 155 26.71 1.97 20.20
C SER A 155 27.26 3.00 19.20
N LEU A 156 26.83 2.97 17.94
CA LEU A 156 27.35 3.84 16.89
C LEU A 156 26.93 5.32 17.11
N PRO A 157 27.90 6.25 17.28
CA PRO A 157 27.63 7.59 17.82
C PRO A 157 26.79 8.50 16.90
N HIS A 158 26.78 8.25 15.58
CA HIS A 158 26.06 9.08 14.63
C HIS A 158 24.66 8.52 14.28
N LEU A 159 24.28 7.37 14.85
CA LEU A 159 22.93 6.82 14.75
C LEU A 159 22.16 6.99 16.06
N ASN A 160 20.87 7.29 15.96
CA ASN A 160 19.99 7.42 17.09
C ASN A 160 18.83 6.43 16.92
N PHE A 161 18.95 5.25 17.52
CA PHE A 161 17.92 4.22 17.43
C PHE A 161 16.75 4.55 18.37
N THR A 162 15.72 5.16 17.81
CA THR A 162 14.50 5.56 18.55
C THR A 162 13.42 4.48 18.53
N GLY A 163 13.53 3.50 17.62
CA GLY A 163 12.55 2.44 17.53
C GLY A 163 13.11 1.13 17.01
N VAL A 164 12.29 0.09 17.13
CA VAL A 164 12.58 -1.27 16.65
C VAL A 164 11.34 -1.88 16.06
N PHE A 165 11.50 -2.63 14.96
CA PHE A 165 10.35 -3.23 14.30
C PHE A 165 10.66 -4.52 13.55
N THR A 166 9.60 -5.30 13.33
CA THR A 166 9.59 -6.43 12.41
C THR A 166 8.41 -6.36 11.45
N HIS A 167 8.26 -7.35 10.58
CA HIS A 167 7.13 -7.48 9.66
C HIS A 167 6.64 -8.92 9.62
N PHE A 168 5.35 -9.11 9.86
CA PHE A 168 4.73 -10.41 9.85
C PHE A 168 4.48 -10.90 8.42
N ALA A 169 4.67 -12.20 8.20
CA ALA A 169 4.53 -12.82 6.89
C ALA A 169 3.08 -13.23 6.57
N VAL A 170 2.32 -13.66 7.59
CA VAL A 170 1.00 -14.32 7.44
C VAL A 170 -0.04 -13.80 8.45
N SER A 171 0.10 -12.57 8.92
CA SER A 171 -0.80 -12.02 9.94
C SER A 171 -2.23 -11.72 9.44
N ASP A 172 -2.48 -11.82 8.15
CA ASP A 172 -3.78 -11.82 7.51
C ASP A 172 -4.51 -13.17 7.62
N GLU A 173 -3.80 -14.24 7.94
CA GLU A 173 -4.36 -15.54 8.27
C GLU A 173 -4.55 -15.63 9.79
N ASN A 174 -5.80 -15.48 10.24
CA ASN A 174 -6.11 -15.51 11.66
C ASN A 174 -5.85 -16.90 12.28
N GLY A 175 -5.08 -16.91 13.38
CA GLY A 175 -4.75 -18.13 14.11
C GLY A 175 -3.56 -18.93 13.55
N ASP A 176 -2.85 -18.45 12.53
CA ASP A 176 -1.61 -19.07 12.10
C ASP A 176 -0.54 -18.91 13.19
N PRO A 177 0.05 -20.03 13.68
CA PRO A 177 1.03 -19.99 14.77
C PRO A 177 2.35 -19.31 14.38
N TYR A 178 2.61 -19.10 13.09
CA TYR A 178 3.83 -18.48 12.63
C TYR A 178 3.91 -16.99 13.01
N THR A 179 2.78 -16.29 13.00
CA THR A 179 2.71 -14.89 13.47
C THR A 179 3.09 -14.79 14.94
N GLN A 180 2.61 -15.73 15.78
CA GLN A 180 2.97 -15.78 17.20
C GLN A 180 4.46 -16.12 17.40
N LEU A 181 5.02 -17.01 16.59
CA LEU A 181 6.45 -17.31 16.60
C LEU A 181 7.30 -16.08 16.24
N GLN A 182 6.91 -15.35 15.18
CA GLN A 182 7.59 -14.10 14.80
C GLN A 182 7.52 -13.05 15.92
N PHE A 183 6.38 -12.92 16.59
CA PHE A 183 6.21 -12.02 17.72
C PHE A 183 7.09 -12.40 18.91
N SER A 184 7.16 -13.69 19.25
CA SER A 184 8.03 -14.19 20.34
C SER A 184 9.51 -13.91 20.05
N ARG A 185 9.98 -14.15 18.82
CA ARG A 185 11.35 -13.80 18.40
C ARG A 185 11.62 -12.31 18.53
N PHE A 186 10.65 -11.49 18.11
CA PHE A 186 10.74 -10.03 18.17
C PHE A 186 10.91 -9.52 19.61
N THR A 187 10.04 -9.96 20.51
CA THR A 187 10.06 -9.54 21.92
C THR A 187 11.30 -10.05 22.63
N HIS A 188 11.70 -11.32 22.41
CA HIS A 188 12.91 -11.89 22.95
C HIS A 188 14.17 -11.08 22.57
N ALA A 189 14.33 -10.77 21.29
CA ALA A 189 15.49 -9.99 20.83
C ALA A 189 15.55 -8.59 21.45
N ILE A 190 14.40 -7.92 21.62
CA ILE A 190 14.34 -6.61 22.31
C ILE A 190 14.80 -6.76 23.75
N GLU A 191 14.25 -7.73 24.51
CA GLU A 191 14.62 -7.98 25.90
C GLU A 191 16.12 -8.25 26.03
N ARG A 192 16.71 -9.06 25.13
CA ARG A 192 18.15 -9.35 25.13
C ARG A 192 19.01 -8.10 24.91
N MET A 193 18.63 -7.25 23.94
CA MET A 193 19.34 -5.99 23.68
C MET A 193 19.23 -5.02 24.86
N GLU A 194 18.02 -4.84 25.43
CA GLU A 194 17.77 -3.95 26.55
C GLU A 194 18.54 -4.38 27.80
N GLN A 195 18.56 -5.67 28.09
CA GLN A 195 19.36 -6.25 29.20
C GLN A 195 20.86 -6.04 29.04
N ALA A 196 21.37 -6.19 27.82
CA ALA A 196 22.80 -6.09 27.55
C ALA A 196 23.31 -4.65 27.52
N THR A 197 22.49 -3.69 27.09
CA THR A 197 22.92 -2.30 26.82
C THR A 197 22.32 -1.25 27.73
N GLY A 198 21.21 -1.53 28.40
CA GLY A 198 20.38 -0.53 29.08
C GLY A 198 19.64 0.43 28.14
N HIS A 199 19.70 0.19 26.81
CA HIS A 199 18.97 0.99 25.82
C HIS A 199 17.49 0.60 25.84
N HIS A 200 16.60 1.58 25.87
CA HIS A 200 15.16 1.35 25.77
C HIS A 200 14.61 1.99 24.49
N PHE A 201 13.98 1.16 23.66
CA PHE A 201 13.35 1.65 22.46
C PHE A 201 12.05 2.39 22.79
N ALA A 202 11.96 3.66 22.38
CA ALA A 202 10.76 4.47 22.59
C ALA A 202 9.56 3.98 21.77
N ILE A 203 9.81 3.32 20.63
CA ILE A 203 8.77 2.85 19.70
C ILE A 203 9.06 1.41 19.26
N ARG A 204 8.25 0.47 19.70
CA ARG A 204 8.28 -0.93 19.27
C ARG A 204 7.08 -1.18 18.37
N HIS A 205 7.28 -1.73 17.17
CA HIS A 205 6.17 -1.91 16.25
C HIS A 205 6.32 -3.13 15.33
N CYS A 206 5.27 -3.96 15.25
CA CYS A 206 5.24 -5.15 14.42
C CYS A 206 3.96 -5.28 13.57
N ALA A 207 2.83 -4.74 14.06
CA ALA A 207 1.53 -4.92 13.44
C ALA A 207 1.41 -4.19 12.09
N ASN A 208 1.20 -4.96 11.01
CA ASN A 208 0.75 -4.51 9.70
C ASN A 208 -0.80 -4.54 9.63
N SER A 209 -1.41 -4.34 8.46
CA SER A 209 -2.87 -4.34 8.30
C SER A 209 -3.55 -5.61 8.82
N GLY A 210 -3.00 -6.80 8.55
CA GLY A 210 -3.56 -8.07 9.05
C GLY A 210 -3.49 -8.15 10.57
N ALA A 211 -2.34 -7.82 11.16
CA ALA A 211 -2.16 -7.86 12.61
C ALA A 211 -2.99 -6.80 13.36
N VAL A 212 -3.29 -5.66 12.74
CA VAL A 212 -4.20 -4.67 13.34
C VAL A 212 -5.58 -5.26 13.60
N ILE A 213 -6.05 -6.16 12.73
CA ILE A 213 -7.35 -6.83 12.88
C ILE A 213 -7.26 -8.05 13.80
N ASN A 214 -6.28 -8.92 13.54
CA ASN A 214 -6.28 -10.30 14.06
C ASN A 214 -5.51 -10.45 15.38
N TYR A 215 -4.62 -9.50 15.72
CA TYR A 215 -3.71 -9.61 16.87
C TYR A 215 -3.61 -8.28 17.64
N PRO A 216 -4.71 -7.82 18.29
CA PRO A 216 -4.71 -6.54 19.02
C PRO A 216 -3.67 -6.48 20.14
N GLU A 217 -3.29 -7.63 20.73
CA GLU A 217 -2.23 -7.72 21.74
C GLU A 217 -0.82 -7.43 21.20
N MET A 218 -0.66 -7.40 19.86
CA MET A 218 0.60 -7.11 19.19
C MET A 218 0.68 -5.66 18.65
N HIS A 219 -0.24 -4.77 19.01
CA HIS A 219 -0.21 -3.36 18.57
C HIS A 219 1.00 -2.61 19.09
N LEU A 220 1.43 -2.90 20.32
CA LEU A 220 2.56 -2.27 21.00
C LEU A 220 2.47 -0.72 20.98
N ASP A 221 3.60 -0.04 20.69
CA ASP A 221 3.66 1.42 20.72
C ASP A 221 3.18 2.06 19.41
N MET A 222 3.16 1.29 18.29
CA MET A 222 2.74 1.83 16.99
C MET A 222 2.30 0.71 16.03
N VAL A 223 1.21 0.97 15.28
CA VAL A 223 0.75 0.10 14.18
C VAL A 223 1.03 0.71 12.82
N ARG A 224 1.11 -0.13 11.79
CA ARG A 224 1.44 0.27 10.41
C ARG A 224 0.39 -0.19 9.41
N PRO A 225 -0.86 0.35 9.47
CA PRO A 225 -1.86 0.03 8.47
C PRO A 225 -1.44 0.57 7.10
N GLY A 226 -1.44 -0.33 6.12
CA GLY A 226 -1.32 0.01 4.71
C GLY A 226 -2.69 -0.07 4.06
N LEU A 227 -3.07 -1.26 3.61
CA LEU A 227 -4.31 -1.50 2.86
C LEU A 227 -5.57 -1.04 3.59
N LEU A 228 -5.65 -1.27 4.92
CA LEU A 228 -6.78 -0.81 5.74
C LEU A 228 -7.00 0.69 5.67
N LEU A 229 -5.92 1.47 5.64
CA LEU A 229 -6.01 2.93 5.54
C LEU A 229 -6.73 3.36 4.25
N TYR A 230 -6.60 2.58 3.19
CA TYR A 230 -7.22 2.82 1.90
C TYR A 230 -8.61 2.15 1.76
N GLY A 231 -9.13 1.59 2.86
CA GLY A 231 -10.48 1.01 2.90
C GLY A 231 -10.59 -0.36 2.24
N VAL A 232 -9.50 -1.11 2.22
CA VAL A 232 -9.47 -2.46 1.68
C VAL A 232 -8.96 -3.43 2.74
N PHE A 233 -9.69 -4.51 2.97
CA PHE A 233 -9.29 -5.53 3.93
C PHE A 233 -8.26 -6.47 3.31
N PRO A 234 -7.21 -6.87 4.06
CA PRO A 234 -6.20 -7.81 3.57
C PRO A 234 -6.73 -9.25 3.49
N ALA A 235 -7.78 -9.57 4.25
CA ALA A 235 -8.44 -10.86 4.32
C ALA A 235 -9.97 -10.69 4.45
N LYS A 236 -10.69 -11.77 4.71
CA LYS A 236 -12.16 -11.75 4.90
C LYS A 236 -12.58 -11.15 6.24
N GLU A 237 -11.72 -11.28 7.23
CA GLU A 237 -11.94 -10.74 8.58
C GLU A 237 -11.87 -9.22 8.53
N THR A 238 -12.88 -8.57 9.11
CA THR A 238 -12.97 -7.11 9.15
C THR A 238 -12.64 -6.53 10.53
N GLY A 239 -12.56 -7.37 11.56
CA GLY A 239 -12.42 -6.94 12.96
C GLY A 239 -13.54 -5.99 13.40
N GLY A 240 -14.67 -5.96 12.68
CA GLY A 240 -15.79 -5.04 12.92
C GLY A 240 -15.50 -3.59 12.54
N LEU A 241 -14.42 -3.32 11.77
CA LEU A 241 -14.11 -1.97 11.26
C LEU A 241 -15.07 -1.60 10.13
N ASP A 242 -15.58 -0.36 10.15
CA ASP A 242 -16.34 0.25 9.05
C ASP A 242 -15.39 1.02 8.14
N LEU A 243 -14.73 0.30 7.22
CA LEU A 243 -13.81 0.92 6.27
C LEU A 243 -14.46 1.20 4.92
N ARG A 244 -14.05 2.29 4.30
CA ARG A 244 -14.59 2.78 3.03
C ARG A 244 -13.49 2.83 1.97
N PRO A 245 -13.68 2.18 0.79
CA PRO A 245 -12.70 2.27 -0.29
C PRO A 245 -12.43 3.72 -0.67
N ALA A 246 -11.18 4.16 -0.53
CA ALA A 246 -10.79 5.54 -0.83
C ALA A 246 -10.58 5.80 -2.31
N MET A 247 -10.38 4.75 -3.14
CA MET A 247 -10.18 4.87 -4.60
C MET A 247 -11.30 4.19 -5.37
N SER A 248 -11.78 4.86 -6.41
CA SER A 248 -12.63 4.26 -7.44
C SER A 248 -12.07 4.56 -8.82
N LEU A 249 -12.01 3.56 -9.70
CA LEU A 249 -11.57 3.68 -11.10
C LEU A 249 -12.77 3.72 -12.03
N TYR A 250 -12.82 4.76 -12.85
CA TYR A 250 -13.87 5.02 -13.81
C TYR A 250 -13.33 5.15 -15.23
N SER A 251 -14.15 4.78 -16.21
CA SER A 251 -13.90 5.08 -17.62
C SER A 251 -15.21 5.43 -18.32
N ARG A 252 -15.13 6.28 -19.37
CA ARG A 252 -16.31 6.59 -20.19
C ARG A 252 -16.39 5.63 -21.37
N VAL A 253 -17.60 5.19 -21.68
CA VAL A 253 -17.86 4.48 -22.94
C VAL A 253 -17.48 5.41 -24.09
N SER A 254 -16.55 5.00 -24.93
CA SER A 254 -16.16 5.75 -26.13
C SER A 254 -17.03 5.44 -27.33
N GLU A 255 -17.44 4.17 -27.45
CA GLU A 255 -18.23 3.67 -28.55
C GLU A 255 -19.05 2.46 -28.12
N VAL A 256 -20.16 2.20 -28.80
CA VAL A 256 -20.93 0.94 -28.71
C VAL A 256 -20.94 0.31 -30.09
N THR A 257 -20.37 -0.89 -30.18
CA THR A 257 -20.25 -1.66 -31.43
C THR A 257 -21.23 -2.83 -31.46
N HIS A 258 -21.59 -3.27 -32.67
CA HIS A 258 -22.46 -4.43 -32.90
C HIS A 258 -21.65 -5.54 -33.56
N HIS A 259 -21.85 -6.76 -33.09
CA HIS A 259 -21.16 -7.95 -33.59
C HIS A 259 -22.17 -9.08 -33.81
N HIS A 260 -21.98 -9.87 -34.84
CA HIS A 260 -22.81 -11.03 -35.15
C HIS A 260 -22.33 -12.30 -34.44
N ALA A 261 -23.23 -13.24 -34.27
CA ALA A 261 -22.89 -14.59 -33.82
C ALA A 261 -21.73 -15.14 -34.64
N GLY A 262 -20.68 -15.66 -34.02
CA GLY A 262 -19.47 -16.16 -34.66
C GLY A 262 -18.34 -15.14 -34.86
N ASP A 263 -18.59 -13.83 -34.71
CA ASP A 263 -17.54 -12.82 -34.71
C ASP A 263 -16.56 -13.02 -33.56
N THR A 264 -15.30 -12.67 -33.79
CA THR A 264 -14.26 -12.81 -32.78
C THR A 264 -13.76 -11.45 -32.28
N ILE A 265 -13.50 -11.36 -30.99
CA ILE A 265 -13.17 -10.07 -30.33
C ILE A 265 -11.72 -10.05 -29.88
N SER A 266 -11.04 -8.93 -30.19
CA SER A 266 -9.70 -8.56 -29.72
C SER A 266 -8.56 -9.47 -30.18
N TYR A 267 -7.35 -9.18 -29.65
CA TYR A 267 -6.12 -9.89 -30.00
C TYR A 267 -6.18 -11.40 -29.71
N GLY A 268 -5.70 -12.18 -30.66
CA GLY A 268 -5.66 -13.63 -30.57
C GLY A 268 -7.02 -14.30 -30.67
N ARG A 269 -8.10 -13.54 -30.96
CA ARG A 269 -9.44 -14.06 -31.21
C ARG A 269 -9.90 -15.00 -30.07
N THR A 270 -9.62 -14.63 -28.81
CA THR A 270 -9.85 -15.50 -27.65
C THR A 270 -11.31 -15.55 -27.20
N PHE A 271 -12.15 -14.66 -27.72
CA PHE A 271 -13.58 -14.64 -27.48
C PHE A 271 -14.31 -14.69 -28.81
N THR A 272 -15.29 -15.58 -28.92
CA THR A 272 -16.21 -15.68 -30.06
C THR A 272 -17.61 -15.34 -29.58
N CYS A 273 -18.29 -14.44 -30.29
CA CYS A 273 -19.65 -14.03 -29.96
C CYS A 273 -20.62 -15.23 -30.08
N PRO A 274 -21.24 -15.68 -28.97
CA PRO A 274 -22.15 -16.82 -28.99
C PRO A 274 -23.52 -16.47 -29.59
N ARG A 275 -23.84 -15.20 -29.72
CA ARG A 275 -25.06 -14.60 -30.27
C ARG A 275 -24.72 -13.21 -30.84
N ASP A 276 -25.67 -12.55 -31.45
CA ASP A 276 -25.52 -11.15 -31.79
C ASP A 276 -25.32 -10.35 -30.50
N MET A 277 -24.30 -9.50 -30.44
CA MET A 277 -23.86 -8.80 -29.24
C MET A 277 -23.67 -7.30 -29.46
N ARG A 278 -23.92 -6.54 -28.39
CA ARG A 278 -23.49 -5.13 -28.27
C ARG A 278 -22.34 -5.05 -27.30
N LEU A 279 -21.24 -4.42 -27.73
CA LEU A 279 -20.06 -4.25 -26.91
C LEU A 279 -19.80 -2.75 -26.69
N ALA A 280 -19.61 -2.36 -25.43
CA ALA A 280 -19.10 -1.03 -25.11
C ALA A 280 -17.57 -1.06 -25.11
N VAL A 281 -16.96 -0.11 -25.79
CA VAL A 281 -15.53 0.13 -25.80
C VAL A 281 -15.18 1.12 -24.72
N LEU A 282 -14.34 0.71 -23.77
CA LEU A 282 -13.81 1.56 -22.71
C LEU A 282 -12.37 1.94 -23.02
N PRO A 283 -12.01 3.24 -23.09
CA PRO A 283 -10.66 3.70 -23.39
C PRO A 283 -9.75 3.60 -22.14
N VAL A 284 -9.60 2.37 -21.63
CA VAL A 284 -8.73 1.98 -20.53
C VAL A 284 -8.12 0.63 -20.85
N GLY A 285 -6.80 0.53 -20.71
CA GLY A 285 -6.05 -0.69 -20.98
C GLY A 285 -4.86 -0.86 -20.03
N TYR A 286 -3.96 -1.79 -20.38
CA TYR A 286 -2.85 -2.11 -19.49
C TYR A 286 -1.83 -0.96 -19.36
N ALA A 287 -1.75 -0.02 -20.31
CA ALA A 287 -0.92 1.18 -20.16
C ALA A 287 -1.49 2.19 -19.15
N ASP A 288 -2.78 2.06 -18.82
CA ASP A 288 -3.43 2.85 -17.76
C ASP A 288 -3.35 2.16 -16.38
N GLY A 289 -3.00 0.85 -16.35
CA GLY A 289 -2.90 0.04 -15.15
C GLY A 289 -4.00 -1.02 -15.01
N LEU A 290 -4.88 -1.16 -16.02
CA LEU A 290 -5.85 -2.27 -16.04
C LEU A 290 -5.14 -3.57 -16.43
N LEU A 291 -4.97 -4.48 -15.47
CA LEU A 291 -4.17 -5.67 -15.66
C LEU A 291 -4.68 -6.55 -16.82
N ARG A 292 -3.75 -6.94 -17.70
CA ARG A 292 -4.07 -7.82 -18.84
C ARG A 292 -4.54 -9.22 -18.42
N SER A 293 -4.19 -9.66 -17.21
CA SER A 293 -4.66 -10.92 -16.60
C SER A 293 -6.17 -10.94 -16.29
N LEU A 294 -6.83 -9.77 -16.26
CA LEU A 294 -8.30 -9.65 -16.17
C LEU A 294 -9.02 -9.99 -17.48
N SER A 295 -8.30 -10.19 -18.59
CA SER A 295 -8.90 -10.49 -19.90
C SER A 295 -9.87 -11.69 -19.85
N GLY A 296 -11.13 -11.45 -20.15
CA GLY A 296 -12.21 -12.45 -20.13
C GLY A 296 -12.65 -12.91 -18.74
N LYS A 297 -12.25 -12.19 -17.68
CA LYS A 297 -12.55 -12.55 -16.29
C LYS A 297 -13.17 -11.39 -15.49
N GLY A 298 -12.76 -10.16 -15.80
CA GLY A 298 -13.22 -8.97 -15.09
C GLY A 298 -14.65 -8.57 -15.46
N ASP A 299 -15.26 -7.76 -14.60
CA ASP A 299 -16.51 -7.06 -14.88
C ASP A 299 -16.32 -5.57 -14.68
N VAL A 300 -17.25 -4.80 -15.25
CA VAL A 300 -17.47 -3.39 -14.89
C VAL A 300 -18.93 -3.17 -14.53
N LEU A 301 -19.24 -2.06 -13.86
CA LEU A 301 -20.62 -1.65 -13.66
C LEU A 301 -20.98 -0.55 -14.66
N LEU A 302 -22.09 -0.73 -15.36
CA LEU A 302 -22.76 0.27 -16.20
C LEU A 302 -24.23 0.33 -15.81
N HIS A 303 -24.73 1.51 -15.49
CA HIS A 303 -26.10 1.70 -14.97
C HIS A 303 -26.46 0.79 -13.78
N GLY A 304 -25.43 0.50 -12.91
CA GLY A 304 -25.60 -0.39 -11.75
C GLY A 304 -25.65 -1.89 -12.08
N LYS A 305 -25.51 -2.26 -13.35
CA LYS A 305 -25.50 -3.66 -13.80
C LYS A 305 -24.08 -4.11 -14.17
N ARG A 306 -23.76 -5.37 -13.93
CA ARG A 306 -22.48 -5.96 -14.32
C ARG A 306 -22.43 -6.19 -15.84
N ALA A 307 -21.35 -5.72 -16.46
CA ALA A 307 -21.01 -5.93 -17.86
C ALA A 307 -19.68 -6.68 -17.91
N PRO A 308 -19.67 -7.98 -18.35
CA PRO A 308 -18.46 -8.78 -18.41
C PRO A 308 -17.45 -8.22 -19.41
N GLN A 309 -16.17 -8.22 -19.05
CA GLN A 309 -15.08 -7.91 -19.97
C GLN A 309 -14.88 -9.09 -20.95
N VAL A 310 -14.86 -8.82 -22.27
CA VAL A 310 -14.75 -9.81 -23.32
C VAL A 310 -13.51 -9.60 -24.20
N GLY A 311 -12.91 -10.70 -24.64
CA GLY A 311 -11.68 -10.68 -25.39
C GLY A 311 -10.47 -10.22 -24.55
N ARG A 312 -9.33 -9.95 -25.19
CA ARG A 312 -8.12 -9.49 -24.50
C ARG A 312 -8.16 -7.99 -24.24
N ILE A 313 -7.75 -7.57 -23.06
CA ILE A 313 -7.47 -6.16 -22.74
C ILE A 313 -6.28 -5.70 -23.59
N CYS A 314 -6.46 -4.59 -24.31
CA CYS A 314 -5.47 -3.97 -25.17
C CYS A 314 -4.62 -2.95 -24.37
N MET A 315 -3.67 -2.31 -25.07
CA MET A 315 -2.83 -1.27 -24.45
C MET A 315 -3.68 -0.11 -23.90
N ASP A 316 -4.64 0.37 -24.70
CA ASP A 316 -5.35 1.62 -24.46
C ASP A 316 -6.87 1.45 -24.31
N MET A 317 -7.40 0.23 -24.46
CA MET A 317 -8.85 -0.02 -24.41
C MET A 317 -9.19 -1.47 -24.05
N CYS A 318 -10.42 -1.67 -23.60
CA CYS A 318 -11.04 -2.98 -23.46
C CYS A 318 -12.51 -2.94 -23.89
N MET A 319 -13.11 -4.11 -24.11
CA MET A 319 -14.49 -4.28 -24.51
C MET A 319 -15.26 -4.98 -23.40
N VAL A 320 -16.50 -4.57 -23.20
CA VAL A 320 -17.41 -5.17 -22.24
C VAL A 320 -18.76 -5.46 -22.89
N ASP A 321 -19.37 -6.60 -22.55
CA ASP A 321 -20.66 -7.01 -23.07
C ASP A 321 -21.79 -6.20 -22.42
N VAL A 322 -22.49 -5.43 -23.24
CA VAL A 322 -23.65 -4.62 -22.84
C VAL A 322 -24.93 -5.04 -23.56
N THR A 323 -24.96 -6.25 -24.09
CA THR A 323 -26.11 -6.78 -24.85
C THR A 323 -27.40 -6.71 -24.01
N ASP A 324 -27.30 -7.06 -22.73
CA ASP A 324 -28.41 -7.08 -21.81
C ASP A 324 -28.57 -5.74 -21.03
N ILE A 325 -27.88 -4.69 -21.47
CA ILE A 325 -27.96 -3.30 -20.94
C ILE A 325 -28.20 -2.34 -22.13
N PRO A 326 -29.39 -2.39 -22.74
CA PRO A 326 -29.65 -1.70 -24.02
C PRO A 326 -29.59 -0.17 -23.93
N GLU A 327 -29.68 0.41 -22.74
CA GLU A 327 -29.59 1.84 -22.48
C GLU A 327 -28.17 2.40 -22.57
N VAL A 328 -27.13 1.56 -22.61
CA VAL A 328 -25.73 2.02 -22.64
C VAL A 328 -25.44 2.74 -23.96
N GLN A 329 -24.80 3.91 -23.84
CA GLN A 329 -24.43 4.78 -24.96
C GLN A 329 -23.05 5.43 -24.74
N PRO A 330 -22.41 5.96 -25.79
CA PRO A 330 -21.19 6.74 -25.68
C PRO A 330 -21.32 7.89 -24.69
N GLY A 331 -20.32 8.04 -23.80
CA GLY A 331 -20.28 9.04 -22.73
C GLY A 331 -20.72 8.51 -21.36
N ASP A 332 -21.41 7.36 -21.29
CA ASP A 332 -21.79 6.73 -20.02
C ASP A 332 -20.53 6.35 -19.22
N VAL A 333 -20.67 6.35 -17.90
CA VAL A 333 -19.56 6.05 -16.98
C VAL A 333 -19.62 4.60 -16.53
N ALA A 334 -18.56 3.88 -16.80
CA ALA A 334 -18.33 2.54 -16.28
C ALA A 334 -17.49 2.63 -14.99
N THR A 335 -17.90 1.92 -13.94
CA THR A 335 -17.09 1.67 -12.75
C THR A 335 -16.31 0.39 -12.94
N ILE A 336 -14.95 0.47 -12.87
CA ILE A 336 -14.05 -0.67 -13.03
C ILE A 336 -13.75 -1.33 -11.70
N PHE A 337 -13.53 -0.53 -10.66
CA PHE A 337 -13.55 -0.92 -9.26
C PHE A 337 -13.82 0.31 -8.38
N GLY A 338 -14.22 0.08 -7.14
CA GLY A 338 -14.52 1.12 -6.17
C GLY A 338 -15.51 0.65 -5.10
N ARG A 339 -16.36 1.56 -4.64
CA ARG A 339 -17.33 1.28 -3.57
C ARG A 339 -18.32 0.16 -3.94
N ASP A 340 -18.84 0.20 -5.18
CA ASP A 340 -19.90 -0.72 -5.64
C ASP A 340 -19.35 -1.98 -6.35
N LEU A 341 -18.07 -1.99 -6.68
CA LEU A 341 -17.34 -3.11 -7.30
C LEU A 341 -15.97 -3.25 -6.68
N SER A 342 -15.81 -4.23 -5.80
CA SER A 342 -14.61 -4.38 -4.97
C SER A 342 -13.34 -4.57 -5.79
N VAL A 343 -12.28 -3.81 -5.46
CA VAL A 343 -10.94 -4.03 -6.01
C VAL A 343 -10.38 -5.40 -5.61
N ALA A 344 -10.78 -5.94 -4.44
CA ALA A 344 -10.37 -7.28 -4.00
C ALA A 344 -10.98 -8.37 -4.90
N GLU A 345 -12.25 -8.23 -5.29
CA GLU A 345 -12.90 -9.14 -6.25
C GLU A 345 -12.18 -9.11 -7.61
N GLN A 346 -11.84 -7.92 -8.10
CA GLN A 346 -11.11 -7.79 -9.37
C GLN A 346 -9.69 -8.40 -9.28
N ALA A 347 -9.02 -8.23 -8.14
CA ALA A 347 -7.70 -8.81 -7.90
C ALA A 347 -7.76 -10.34 -7.88
N GLU A 348 -8.74 -10.93 -7.21
CA GLU A 348 -8.96 -12.38 -7.20
C GLU A 348 -9.17 -12.92 -8.63
N LYS A 349 -10.02 -12.27 -9.43
CA LYS A 349 -10.25 -12.61 -10.85
C LYS A 349 -8.97 -12.51 -11.68
N ALA A 350 -8.12 -11.54 -11.38
CA ALA A 350 -6.82 -11.36 -12.04
C ALA A 350 -5.78 -12.40 -11.61
N GLY A 351 -6.00 -13.12 -10.50
CA GLY A 351 -5.04 -14.03 -9.88
C GLY A 351 -3.93 -13.28 -9.15
N THR A 352 -4.24 -12.17 -8.51
CA THR A 352 -3.31 -11.33 -7.75
C THR A 352 -3.97 -10.74 -6.50
N ILE A 353 -3.32 -9.73 -5.90
CA ILE A 353 -3.75 -9.06 -4.66
C ILE A 353 -4.18 -7.61 -4.92
N PRO A 354 -5.06 -7.02 -4.07
CA PRO A 354 -5.54 -5.64 -4.23
C PRO A 354 -4.42 -4.60 -4.34
N TYR A 355 -3.30 -4.81 -3.65
CA TYR A 355 -2.12 -3.94 -3.70
C TYR A 355 -1.62 -3.70 -5.13
N GLU A 356 -1.54 -4.78 -5.94
CA GLU A 356 -1.04 -4.68 -7.31
C GLU A 356 -1.98 -3.84 -8.18
N LEU A 357 -3.30 -4.05 -8.09
CA LEU A 357 -4.27 -3.26 -8.85
C LEU A 357 -4.22 -1.78 -8.50
N LEU A 358 -4.17 -1.46 -7.20
CA LEU A 358 -4.11 -0.07 -6.74
C LEU A 358 -2.81 0.62 -7.17
N CYS A 359 -1.67 -0.06 -6.99
CA CYS A 359 -0.36 0.48 -7.36
C CYS A 359 -0.13 0.57 -8.88
N ALA A 360 -0.85 -0.24 -9.68
CA ALA A 360 -0.72 -0.26 -11.14
C ALA A 360 -1.22 1.03 -11.81
N MET A 361 -2.03 1.84 -11.12
CA MET A 361 -2.60 3.06 -11.70
C MET A 361 -1.51 4.00 -12.21
N SER A 362 -1.35 4.06 -13.53
CA SER A 362 -0.29 4.81 -14.18
C SER A 362 -0.48 6.34 -14.05
N GLN A 363 0.53 7.12 -14.42
CA GLN A 363 0.44 8.58 -14.46
C GLN A 363 -0.52 9.09 -15.55
N ARG A 364 -0.89 8.27 -16.53
CA ARG A 364 -1.89 8.60 -17.56
C ARG A 364 -3.31 8.72 -16.98
N VAL A 365 -3.59 8.04 -15.89
CA VAL A 365 -4.90 8.08 -15.21
C VAL A 365 -4.93 9.27 -14.27
N GLN A 366 -5.78 10.23 -14.60
CA GLN A 366 -5.92 11.44 -13.79
C GLN A 366 -6.49 11.09 -12.41
N ARG A 367 -5.86 11.60 -11.35
CA ARG A 367 -6.36 11.52 -9.98
C ARG A 367 -7.24 12.73 -9.68
N VAL A 368 -8.50 12.48 -9.38
CA VAL A 368 -9.50 13.49 -9.00
C VAL A 368 -9.77 13.34 -7.51
N TYR A 369 -9.31 14.30 -6.74
CA TYR A 369 -9.56 14.29 -5.30
C TYR A 369 -10.91 14.88 -4.99
N ILE A 370 -11.68 14.16 -4.18
CA ILE A 370 -12.99 14.57 -3.67
C ILE A 370 -12.98 14.56 -2.14
N ASP A 371 -13.72 15.51 -1.57
CA ASP A 371 -13.93 15.63 -0.13
C ASP A 371 -15.25 14.98 0.28
#